data_76221510b4d64941d414bae9419cfbb5
#
_entry.id   76221510b4d64941d414bae9419cfbb5
#
_cell.length_a   1.000
_cell.length_b   1.000
_cell.length_c   1.000
_cell.angle_alpha   90.00
_cell.angle_beta   90.00
_cell.angle_gamma   90.00
#
_symmetry.space_group_name_H-M   'P 1'
#
loop_
_entity.id
_entity.type
_entity.pdbx_description
1 polymer ?
#
loop_
_entity_poly.entity_id
_entity_poly.type
_entity_poly.pdbx_seq_one_letter_code
_entity_poly.pdbx_strand_id
1 'polypeptide(L)'
;MKKNKKVIFNGVFLVAVFALTIYGVFHGEDLESMMDAIRSADKRWLAPGLALVAFFIWGESIIIWYMMRSYGIKLKKRTCFLFSSVGFFFSCITPSASGGQPMQAYYMKKKNISIPVSAVILMIITITYKLVLVVVGIGVAVFGRGFLHQYLEGILPVFYLGLGLNIFCVTFMTILVFHPLLARSFLVWGLSILEKFRILRHKEGRLKKLEDSMDTYRDTAAYLKTHPRVIVNIIAITFVQRMAMFAVTWFVYKAFSLSGTGFWTVLFLQAVISVSVDMLPLPGGMGISETLFLTIFTPVFGTLLLPGMVLSRGLGYYGELLISALFTIVAQLTIGQGHGKDNKESYE
;
A
#
# COMPACT_ATOMS: atom_id res chain seq x y z
N MET A 1 26.52 5.54 16.06
CA MET A 1 26.34 4.11 16.40
C MET A 1 24.88 3.69 16.64
N LYS A 2 24.00 4.45 17.34
CA LYS A 2 22.59 4.05 17.58
C LYS A 2 21.72 3.93 16.31
N LYS A 3 21.99 4.69 15.25
CA LYS A 3 21.19 4.68 14.00
C LYS A 3 21.39 3.38 13.20
N ASN A 4 22.62 2.88 13.15
CA ASN A 4 22.94 1.64 12.45
C ASN A 4 22.34 0.40 13.16
N LYS A 5 22.26 0.40 14.50
CA LYS A 5 21.65 -0.72 15.25
C LYS A 5 20.15 -0.89 14.94
N LYS A 6 19.38 0.21 14.77
CA LYS A 6 17.95 0.13 14.40
C LYS A 6 17.75 -0.38 12.98
N VAL A 7 18.61 0.04 12.04
CA VAL A 7 18.54 -0.44 10.64
C VAL A 7 18.86 -1.94 10.58
N ILE A 8 19.90 -2.37 11.29
CA ILE A 8 20.27 -3.79 11.39
C ILE A 8 19.14 -4.59 12.07
N PHE A 9 18.59 -4.10 13.17
CA PHE A 9 17.47 -4.78 13.87
C PHE A 9 16.25 -4.94 12.98
N ASN A 10 15.83 -3.90 12.25
CA ASN A 10 14.71 -3.97 11.31
C ASN A 10 15.01 -4.92 10.15
N GLY A 11 16.24 -4.95 9.65
CA GLY A 11 16.67 -5.90 8.62
C GLY A 11 16.63 -7.35 9.12
N VAL A 12 17.15 -7.60 10.31
CA VAL A 12 17.10 -8.94 10.95
C VAL A 12 15.64 -9.36 11.21
N PHE A 13 14.81 -8.47 11.71
CA PHE A 13 13.38 -8.75 11.91
C PHE A 13 12.68 -9.14 10.61
N LEU A 14 12.90 -8.37 9.52
CA LEU A 14 12.35 -8.68 8.19
C LEU A 14 12.81 -10.06 7.68
N VAL A 15 14.11 -10.34 7.78
CA VAL A 15 14.68 -11.65 7.38
C VAL A 15 14.11 -12.77 8.23
N ALA A 16 13.95 -12.57 9.55
CA ALA A 16 13.37 -13.57 10.44
C ALA A 16 11.90 -13.85 10.11
N VAL A 17 11.07 -12.80 9.90
CA VAL A 17 9.67 -12.95 9.50
C VAL A 17 9.56 -13.67 8.15
N PHE A 18 10.38 -13.29 7.18
CA PHE A 18 10.42 -13.94 5.87
C PHE A 18 10.84 -15.43 5.97
N ALA A 19 11.89 -15.73 6.72
CA ALA A 19 12.35 -17.11 6.93
C ALA A 19 11.31 -17.98 7.65
N LEU A 20 10.66 -17.43 8.70
CA LEU A 20 9.59 -18.12 9.42
C LEU A 20 8.36 -18.35 8.52
N THR A 21 8.02 -17.39 7.66
CA THR A 21 6.92 -17.55 6.70
C THR A 21 7.23 -18.66 5.70
N ILE A 22 8.43 -18.67 5.11
CA ILE A 22 8.86 -19.73 4.19
C ILE A 22 8.83 -21.08 4.91
N TYR A 23 9.41 -21.16 6.10
CA TYR A 23 9.42 -22.40 6.88
C TYR A 23 8.00 -22.89 7.18
N GLY A 24 7.12 -22.01 7.69
CA GLY A 24 5.74 -22.39 8.04
C GLY A 24 4.86 -22.77 6.86
N VAL A 25 5.11 -22.21 5.69
CA VAL A 25 4.33 -22.48 4.46
C VAL A 25 4.83 -23.74 3.74
N PHE A 26 6.15 -23.95 3.72
CA PHE A 26 6.77 -25.01 2.90
C PHE A 26 7.24 -26.23 3.71
N HIS A 27 7.12 -26.18 5.02
CA HIS A 27 7.54 -27.32 5.86
C HIS A 27 6.62 -28.52 5.67
N GLY A 28 7.19 -29.61 5.19
CA GLY A 28 6.48 -30.85 4.92
C GLY A 28 5.84 -30.95 3.53
N GLU A 29 5.97 -29.92 2.70
CA GLU A 29 5.45 -29.91 1.32
C GLU A 29 6.46 -30.46 0.32
N ASP A 30 5.96 -31.12 -0.72
CA ASP A 30 6.76 -31.57 -1.86
C ASP A 30 7.10 -30.40 -2.79
N LEU A 31 8.26 -29.82 -2.57
CA LEU A 31 8.75 -28.67 -3.33
C LEU A 31 8.99 -28.97 -4.80
N GLU A 32 9.32 -30.23 -5.17
CA GLU A 32 9.55 -30.63 -6.54
C GLU A 32 8.23 -30.65 -7.33
N SER A 33 7.21 -31.35 -6.81
CA SER A 33 5.87 -31.35 -7.40
C SER A 33 5.26 -29.94 -7.49
N MET A 34 5.48 -29.11 -6.48
CA MET A 34 5.04 -27.71 -6.50
C MET A 34 5.73 -26.92 -7.61
N MET A 35 7.05 -27.07 -7.75
CA MET A 35 7.82 -26.35 -8.79
C MET A 35 7.41 -26.78 -10.20
N ASP A 36 7.12 -28.07 -10.39
CA ASP A 36 6.65 -28.60 -11.67
C ASP A 36 5.25 -28.08 -12.00
N ALA A 37 4.35 -27.99 -11.00
CA ALA A 37 3.05 -27.35 -11.17
C ALA A 37 3.20 -25.86 -11.58
N ILE A 38 4.10 -25.12 -10.93
CA ILE A 38 4.39 -23.72 -11.30
C ILE A 38 4.94 -23.61 -12.74
N ARG A 39 5.83 -24.50 -13.13
CA ARG A 39 6.40 -24.54 -14.50
C ARG A 39 5.36 -24.88 -15.55
N SER A 40 4.36 -25.71 -15.23
CA SER A 40 3.26 -26.08 -16.11
C SER A 40 2.22 -24.97 -16.30
N ALA A 41 2.21 -23.95 -15.47
CA ALA A 41 1.25 -22.85 -15.56
C ALA A 41 1.37 -22.09 -16.89
N ASP A 42 0.25 -21.85 -17.55
CA ASP A 42 0.21 -21.14 -18.84
C ASP A 42 0.59 -19.67 -18.68
N LYS A 43 1.78 -19.36 -19.22
CA LYS A 43 2.37 -18.01 -19.19
C LYS A 43 1.52 -16.94 -19.88
N ARG A 44 0.60 -17.35 -20.78
CA ARG A 44 -0.31 -16.44 -21.48
C ARG A 44 -1.29 -15.78 -20.52
N TRP A 45 -1.66 -16.46 -19.44
CA TRP A 45 -2.50 -15.92 -18.38
C TRP A 45 -1.69 -15.15 -17.31
N LEU A 46 -0.43 -15.53 -17.08
CA LEU A 46 0.42 -14.83 -16.12
C LEU A 46 0.83 -13.42 -16.59
N ALA A 47 1.03 -13.25 -17.91
CA ALA A 47 1.42 -11.94 -18.48
C ALA A 47 0.36 -10.83 -18.24
N PRO A 48 -0.94 -11.04 -18.51
CA PRO A 48 -1.98 -10.07 -18.11
C PRO A 48 -2.01 -9.81 -16.59
N GLY A 49 -1.81 -10.84 -15.76
CA GLY A 49 -1.70 -10.68 -14.31
C GLY A 49 -0.59 -9.70 -13.92
N LEU A 50 0.60 -9.84 -14.50
CA LEU A 50 1.71 -8.92 -14.27
C LEU A 50 1.41 -7.50 -14.81
N ALA A 51 0.73 -7.41 -15.95
CA ALA A 51 0.30 -6.12 -16.50
C ALA A 51 -0.68 -5.38 -15.57
N LEU A 52 -1.57 -6.12 -14.87
CA LEU A 52 -2.46 -5.53 -13.85
C LEU A 52 -1.68 -4.98 -12.65
N VAL A 53 -0.59 -5.63 -12.24
CA VAL A 53 0.28 -5.11 -11.17
C VAL A 53 0.96 -3.81 -11.61
N ALA A 54 1.49 -3.75 -12.83
CA ALA A 54 2.04 -2.52 -13.39
C ALA A 54 0.98 -1.42 -13.51
N PHE A 55 -0.24 -1.77 -13.91
CA PHE A 55 -1.40 -0.87 -13.95
C PHE A 55 -1.76 -0.36 -12.55
N PHE A 56 -1.66 -1.19 -11.53
CA PHE A 56 -1.90 -0.79 -10.14
C PHE A 56 -0.94 0.30 -9.69
N ILE A 57 0.36 0.15 -9.95
CA ILE A 57 1.37 1.18 -9.63
C ILE A 57 1.12 2.46 -10.44
N TRP A 58 0.79 2.31 -11.72
CA TRP A 58 0.50 3.44 -12.60
C TRP A 58 -0.79 4.18 -12.21
N GLY A 59 -1.79 3.47 -11.70
CA GLY A 59 -3.04 4.05 -11.21
C GLY A 59 -2.84 5.09 -10.12
N GLU A 60 -2.00 4.79 -9.10
CA GLU A 60 -1.66 5.78 -8.07
C GLU A 60 -0.90 6.97 -8.65
N SER A 61 -0.03 6.73 -9.64
CA SER A 61 0.65 7.81 -10.37
C SER A 61 -0.32 8.79 -11.02
N ILE A 62 -1.42 8.28 -11.61
CA ILE A 62 -2.48 9.12 -12.19
C ILE A 62 -3.20 9.91 -11.10
N ILE A 63 -3.50 9.28 -9.97
CA ILE A 63 -4.13 9.94 -8.83
C ILE A 63 -3.25 11.10 -8.34
N ILE A 64 -1.96 10.86 -8.09
CA ILE A 64 -1.00 11.89 -7.67
C ILE A 64 -0.97 13.02 -8.70
N TRP A 65 -0.83 12.69 -9.99
CA TRP A 65 -0.79 13.68 -11.07
C TRP A 65 -2.08 14.50 -11.14
N TYR A 66 -3.24 13.86 -11.03
CA TYR A 66 -4.54 14.52 -11.10
C TYR A 66 -4.75 15.48 -9.92
N MET A 67 -4.43 15.04 -8.70
CA MET A 67 -4.53 15.89 -7.50
C MET A 67 -3.57 17.08 -7.56
N MET A 68 -2.30 16.85 -7.90
CA MET A 68 -1.31 17.91 -8.03
C MET A 68 -1.74 18.96 -9.07
N ARG A 69 -2.22 18.48 -10.23
CA ARG A 69 -2.69 19.36 -11.31
C ARG A 69 -3.94 20.14 -10.90
N SER A 70 -4.90 19.53 -10.21
CA SER A 70 -6.09 20.22 -9.73
C SER A 70 -5.74 21.31 -8.72
N TYR A 71 -4.75 21.07 -7.87
CA TYR A 71 -4.23 22.05 -6.92
C TYR A 71 -3.31 23.13 -7.55
N GLY A 72 -3.11 23.09 -8.88
CA GLY A 72 -2.29 24.07 -9.60
C GLY A 72 -0.82 23.70 -9.77
N ILE A 73 -0.37 22.56 -9.25
CA ILE A 73 1.02 22.10 -9.35
C ILE A 73 1.19 21.28 -10.62
N LYS A 74 2.00 21.77 -11.55
CA LYS A 74 2.26 21.11 -12.83
C LYS A 74 3.42 20.13 -12.72
N LEU A 75 3.13 18.83 -12.76
CA LEU A 75 4.12 17.75 -12.76
C LEU A 75 4.04 16.91 -14.04
N LYS A 76 5.18 16.37 -14.46
CA LYS A 76 5.21 15.36 -15.53
C LYS A 76 4.68 14.02 -15.00
N LYS A 77 3.86 13.31 -15.77
CA LYS A 77 3.32 11.99 -15.40
C LYS A 77 4.43 11.00 -14.99
N ARG A 78 5.59 11.03 -15.67
CA ARG A 78 6.76 10.20 -15.32
C ARG A 78 7.27 10.47 -13.90
N THR A 79 7.27 11.73 -13.46
CA THR A 79 7.68 12.09 -12.09
C THR A 79 6.68 11.54 -11.06
N CYS A 80 5.39 11.61 -11.35
CA CYS A 80 4.36 11.04 -10.47
C CYS A 80 4.48 9.51 -10.40
N PHE A 81 4.83 8.84 -11.51
CA PHE A 81 5.08 7.41 -11.53
C PHE A 81 6.28 7.01 -10.65
N LEU A 82 7.33 7.82 -10.64
CA LEU A 82 8.46 7.60 -9.73
C LEU A 82 8.05 7.80 -8.26
N PHE A 83 7.20 8.77 -7.94
CA PHE A 83 6.68 8.94 -6.59
C PHE A 83 5.85 7.73 -6.15
N SER A 84 4.95 7.26 -7.00
CA SER A 84 4.14 6.07 -6.74
C SER A 84 5.02 4.82 -6.52
N SER A 85 6.00 4.59 -7.39
CA SER A 85 6.93 3.46 -7.27
C SER A 85 7.72 3.51 -5.96
N VAL A 86 8.23 4.68 -5.56
CA VAL A 86 8.90 4.85 -4.25
C VAL A 86 7.93 4.52 -3.11
N GLY A 87 6.68 4.98 -3.20
CA GLY A 87 5.65 4.68 -2.21
C GLY A 87 5.43 3.19 -2.05
N PHE A 88 5.16 2.48 -3.12
CA PHE A 88 4.92 1.03 -3.10
C PHE A 88 6.14 0.24 -2.63
N PHE A 89 7.34 0.56 -3.13
CA PHE A 89 8.55 -0.11 -2.68
C PHE A 89 8.71 -0.04 -1.15
N PHE A 90 8.65 1.18 -0.58
CA PHE A 90 8.80 1.33 0.86
C PHE A 90 7.60 0.80 1.65
N SER A 91 6.40 0.78 1.08
CA SER A 91 5.23 0.14 1.68
C SER A 91 5.41 -1.37 1.78
N CYS A 92 5.90 -2.03 0.74
CA CYS A 92 6.13 -3.48 0.74
C CYS A 92 7.15 -3.90 1.81
N ILE A 93 8.23 -3.14 2.02
CA ILE A 93 9.32 -3.53 2.92
C ILE A 93 9.17 -3.02 4.36
N THR A 94 8.09 -2.31 4.69
CA THR A 94 7.87 -1.75 6.03
C THR A 94 6.60 -2.28 6.68
N PRO A 95 6.59 -2.47 8.01
CA PRO A 95 5.41 -2.91 8.72
C PRO A 95 4.22 -1.97 8.49
N SER A 96 3.02 -2.53 8.27
CA SER A 96 1.78 -1.78 7.99
C SER A 96 1.92 -0.74 6.87
N ALA A 97 2.79 -0.97 5.88
CA ALA A 97 3.08 -0.04 4.79
C ALA A 97 3.50 1.38 5.23
N SER A 98 4.01 1.53 6.46
CA SER A 98 4.26 2.83 7.11
C SER A 98 5.37 3.66 6.48
N GLY A 99 6.27 3.04 5.70
CA GLY A 99 7.39 3.72 5.04
C GLY A 99 7.05 4.42 3.72
N GLY A 100 5.97 4.03 3.05
CA GLY A 100 5.64 4.51 1.72
C GLY A 100 5.41 6.01 1.66
N GLN A 101 4.46 6.52 2.43
CA GLN A 101 4.09 7.94 2.43
C GLN A 101 5.22 8.89 2.86
N PRO A 102 5.97 8.62 3.94
CA PRO A 102 7.12 9.46 4.30
C PRO A 102 8.17 9.56 3.18
N MET A 103 8.41 8.45 2.49
CA MET A 103 9.37 8.44 1.38
C MET A 103 8.82 9.14 0.14
N GLN A 104 7.54 8.98 -0.19
CA GLN A 104 6.89 9.78 -1.24
C GLN A 104 7.00 11.28 -0.95
N ALA A 105 6.64 11.71 0.27
CA ALA A 105 6.75 13.12 0.68
C ALA A 105 8.20 13.63 0.61
N TYR A 106 9.19 12.81 0.95
CA TYR A 106 10.60 13.14 0.81
C TYR A 106 11.00 13.40 -0.65
N TYR A 107 10.60 12.54 -1.59
CA TYR A 107 10.89 12.74 -3.01
C TYR A 107 10.08 13.90 -3.62
N MET A 108 8.84 14.12 -3.16
CA MET A 108 8.03 15.28 -3.54
C MET A 108 8.72 16.59 -3.09
N LYS A 109 9.26 16.63 -1.86
CA LYS A 109 10.04 17.77 -1.36
C LYS A 109 11.26 18.05 -2.23
N LYS A 110 11.96 17.04 -2.72
CA LYS A 110 13.08 17.21 -3.67
C LYS A 110 12.67 17.81 -5.02
N LYS A 111 11.39 17.79 -5.34
CA LYS A 111 10.79 18.48 -6.50
C LYS A 111 10.09 19.79 -6.11
N ASN A 112 10.51 20.40 -5.00
CA ASN A 112 10.02 21.67 -4.48
C ASN A 112 8.50 21.68 -4.14
N ILE A 113 7.93 20.52 -3.83
CA ILE A 113 6.57 20.42 -3.31
C ILE A 113 6.65 20.51 -1.79
N SER A 114 5.85 21.39 -1.20
CA SER A 114 5.86 21.57 0.26
C SER A 114 5.36 20.30 0.97
N ILE A 115 5.93 20.02 2.14
CA ILE A 115 5.56 18.85 2.96
C ILE A 115 4.09 18.87 3.35
N PRO A 116 3.47 20.01 3.76
CA PRO A 116 2.04 20.05 4.08
C PRO A 116 1.14 19.65 2.91
N VAL A 117 1.42 20.14 1.71
CA VAL A 117 0.67 19.77 0.49
C VAL A 117 0.83 18.27 0.21
N SER A 118 2.07 17.77 0.25
CA SER A 118 2.34 16.34 0.07
C SER A 118 1.59 15.49 1.11
N ALA A 119 1.58 15.90 2.37
CA ALA A 119 0.90 15.19 3.44
C ALA A 119 -0.60 15.08 3.21
N VAL A 120 -1.29 16.19 2.89
CA VAL A 120 -2.73 16.19 2.62
C VAL A 120 -3.05 15.29 1.43
N ILE A 121 -2.31 15.42 0.32
CA ILE A 121 -2.54 14.63 -0.89
C ILE A 121 -2.35 13.14 -0.59
N LEU A 122 -1.27 12.75 0.07
CA LEU A 122 -0.98 11.35 0.41
C LEU A 122 -1.98 10.79 1.43
N MET A 123 -2.46 11.60 2.38
CA MET A 123 -3.53 11.19 3.29
C MET A 123 -4.84 10.92 2.53
N ILE A 124 -5.23 11.76 1.57
CA ILE A 124 -6.44 11.52 0.75
C ILE A 124 -6.28 10.24 -0.08
N ILE A 125 -5.12 9.99 -0.68
CA ILE A 125 -4.84 8.74 -1.40
C ILE A 125 -5.04 7.55 -0.48
N THR A 126 -4.51 7.60 0.75
CA THR A 126 -4.68 6.52 1.73
C THR A 126 -6.13 6.35 2.17
N ILE A 127 -6.85 7.46 2.42
CA ILE A 127 -8.26 7.42 2.77
C ILE A 127 -9.06 6.73 1.67
N THR A 128 -8.87 7.13 0.41
CA THR A 128 -9.62 6.53 -0.72
C THR A 128 -9.25 5.07 -0.93
N TYR A 129 -7.98 4.72 -0.76
CA TYR A 129 -7.48 3.35 -0.84
C TYR A 129 -8.15 2.43 0.20
N LYS A 130 -8.18 2.86 1.46
CA LYS A 130 -8.83 2.13 2.55
C LYS A 130 -10.35 2.18 2.47
N LEU A 131 -10.92 3.28 1.98
CA LEU A 131 -12.37 3.40 1.76
C LEU A 131 -12.87 2.33 0.79
N VAL A 132 -12.13 2.04 -0.29
CA VAL A 132 -12.48 0.96 -1.22
C VAL A 132 -12.50 -0.40 -0.50
N LEU A 133 -11.52 -0.68 0.38
CA LEU A 133 -11.53 -1.89 1.20
C LEU A 133 -12.74 -1.96 2.13
N VAL A 134 -13.09 -0.85 2.77
CA VAL A 134 -14.27 -0.75 3.64
C VAL A 134 -15.55 -1.01 2.84
N VAL A 135 -15.71 -0.38 1.67
CA VAL A 135 -16.91 -0.55 0.82
C VAL A 135 -17.03 -2.01 0.37
N VAL A 136 -15.94 -2.62 -0.10
CA VAL A 136 -15.93 -4.02 -0.52
C VAL A 136 -16.17 -4.94 0.69
N GLY A 137 -15.52 -4.70 1.82
CA GLY A 137 -15.69 -5.48 3.05
C GLY A 137 -17.12 -5.42 3.60
N ILE A 138 -17.73 -4.24 3.64
CA ILE A 138 -19.15 -4.10 4.02
C ILE A 138 -20.06 -4.80 2.99
N GLY A 139 -19.77 -4.65 1.68
CA GLY A 139 -20.51 -5.34 0.64
C GLY A 139 -20.52 -6.86 0.83
N VAL A 140 -19.36 -7.45 1.11
CA VAL A 140 -19.23 -8.89 1.42
C VAL A 140 -19.97 -9.25 2.72
N ALA A 141 -19.85 -8.43 3.77
CA ALA A 141 -20.49 -8.70 5.05
C ALA A 141 -22.03 -8.66 4.99
N VAL A 142 -22.59 -7.74 4.21
CA VAL A 142 -24.05 -7.51 4.15
C VAL A 142 -24.71 -8.41 3.12
N PHE A 143 -24.15 -8.48 1.91
CA PHE A 143 -24.77 -9.17 0.77
C PHE A 143 -24.24 -10.59 0.57
N GLY A 144 -23.10 -10.93 1.17
CA GLY A 144 -22.38 -12.17 0.98
C GLY A 144 -22.62 -13.24 2.05
N ARG A 145 -23.79 -13.31 2.71
CA ARG A 145 -24.02 -14.28 3.81
C ARG A 145 -23.73 -15.72 3.42
N GLY A 146 -24.21 -16.18 2.27
CA GLY A 146 -23.90 -17.53 1.74
C GLY A 146 -22.42 -17.71 1.42
N PHE A 147 -21.79 -16.68 0.87
CA PHE A 147 -20.36 -16.63 0.59
C PHE A 147 -19.51 -16.67 1.87
N LEU A 148 -19.92 -15.94 2.93
CA LEU A 148 -19.26 -15.97 4.23
C LEU A 148 -19.28 -17.39 4.84
N HIS A 149 -20.43 -18.06 4.85
CA HIS A 149 -20.53 -19.43 5.37
C HIS A 149 -19.72 -20.43 4.53
N GLN A 150 -19.73 -20.29 3.21
CA GLN A 150 -19.07 -21.25 2.33
C GLN A 150 -17.54 -21.15 2.35
N TYR A 151 -16.97 -19.95 2.46
CA TYR A 151 -15.54 -19.72 2.27
C TYR A 151 -14.80 -19.14 3.47
N LEU A 152 -15.51 -18.52 4.43
CA LEU A 152 -14.91 -17.63 5.42
C LEU A 152 -15.18 -18.03 6.87
N GLU A 153 -15.90 -19.12 7.12
CA GLU A 153 -16.32 -19.50 8.49
C GLU A 153 -15.13 -19.55 9.47
N GLY A 154 -14.00 -20.12 9.06
CA GLY A 154 -12.81 -20.24 9.91
C GLY A 154 -12.03 -18.94 10.13
N ILE A 155 -12.32 -17.86 9.36
CA ILE A 155 -11.54 -16.61 9.39
C ILE A 155 -12.37 -15.36 9.71
N LEU A 156 -13.67 -15.52 9.97
CA LEU A 156 -14.59 -14.40 10.26
C LEU A 156 -14.04 -13.40 11.29
N PRO A 157 -13.44 -13.83 12.42
CA PRO A 157 -12.90 -12.89 13.41
C PRO A 157 -11.80 -12.00 12.83
N VAL A 158 -10.90 -12.56 12.00
CA VAL A 158 -9.79 -11.82 11.37
C VAL A 158 -10.33 -10.84 10.33
N PHE A 159 -11.34 -11.26 9.56
CA PHE A 159 -12.00 -10.41 8.58
C PHE A 159 -12.70 -9.21 9.24
N TYR A 160 -13.50 -9.43 10.29
CA TYR A 160 -14.18 -8.33 10.98
C TYR A 160 -13.21 -7.42 11.74
N LEU A 161 -12.13 -7.97 12.30
CA LEU A 161 -11.06 -7.17 12.90
C LEU A 161 -10.41 -6.26 11.85
N GLY A 162 -10.03 -6.82 10.69
CA GLY A 162 -9.43 -6.06 9.59
C GLY A 162 -10.38 -4.98 9.07
N LEU A 163 -11.66 -5.31 8.87
CA LEU A 163 -12.69 -4.35 8.44
C LEU A 163 -12.86 -3.22 9.47
N GLY A 164 -12.95 -3.54 10.76
CA GLY A 164 -13.06 -2.55 11.84
C GLY A 164 -11.84 -1.62 11.91
N LEU A 165 -10.63 -2.17 11.78
CA LEU A 165 -9.40 -1.38 11.73
C LEU A 165 -9.35 -0.44 10.52
N ASN A 166 -9.80 -0.89 9.34
CA ASN A 166 -9.88 -0.04 8.15
C ASN A 166 -10.92 1.07 8.33
N ILE A 167 -12.11 0.78 8.88
CA ILE A 167 -13.14 1.80 9.20
C ILE A 167 -12.57 2.84 10.17
N PHE A 168 -11.91 2.39 11.25
CA PHE A 168 -11.28 3.27 12.22
C PHE A 168 -10.24 4.17 11.55
N CYS A 169 -9.36 3.61 10.71
CA CYS A 169 -8.31 4.36 10.02
C CYS A 169 -8.89 5.40 9.06
N VAL A 170 -9.89 5.04 8.24
CA VAL A 170 -10.57 5.97 7.32
C VAL A 170 -11.19 7.13 8.10
N THR A 171 -11.95 6.82 9.17
CA THR A 171 -12.61 7.83 10.00
C THR A 171 -11.60 8.76 10.66
N PHE A 172 -10.57 8.19 11.28
CA PHE A 172 -9.52 8.95 11.96
C PHE A 172 -8.75 9.87 11.00
N MET A 173 -8.30 9.34 9.85
CA MET A 173 -7.58 10.13 8.86
C MET A 173 -8.46 11.22 8.24
N THR A 174 -9.74 10.93 7.98
CA THR A 174 -10.71 11.92 7.46
C THR A 174 -10.89 13.07 8.45
N ILE A 175 -11.02 12.76 9.74
CA ILE A 175 -11.09 13.77 10.80
C ILE A 175 -9.81 14.63 10.79
N LEU A 176 -8.63 14.02 10.74
CA LEU A 176 -7.38 14.78 10.72
C LEU A 176 -7.27 15.69 9.49
N VAL A 177 -7.70 15.24 8.30
CA VAL A 177 -7.65 16.07 7.09
C VAL A 177 -8.58 17.26 7.18
N PHE A 178 -9.82 17.07 7.63
CA PHE A 178 -10.85 18.11 7.57
C PHE A 178 -11.02 18.93 8.85
N HIS A 179 -10.28 18.58 9.92
CA HIS A 179 -10.21 19.32 11.18
C HIS A 179 -8.76 19.73 11.52
N PRO A 180 -8.24 20.82 10.93
CA PRO A 180 -6.83 21.23 11.08
C PRO A 180 -6.41 21.47 12.53
N LEU A 181 -7.32 21.91 13.40
CA LEU A 181 -7.03 22.10 14.84
C LEU A 181 -6.69 20.77 15.53
N LEU A 182 -7.43 19.70 15.21
CA LEU A 182 -7.15 18.36 15.76
C LEU A 182 -5.84 17.81 15.18
N ALA A 183 -5.59 18.02 13.86
CA ALA A 183 -4.32 17.66 13.24
C ALA A 183 -3.14 18.36 13.91
N ARG A 184 -3.25 19.66 14.19
CA ARG A 184 -2.23 20.44 14.93
C ARG A 184 -2.00 19.86 16.32
N SER A 185 -3.06 19.64 17.07
CA SER A 185 -2.97 19.07 18.42
C SER A 185 -2.30 17.70 18.42
N PHE A 186 -2.66 16.84 17.47
CA PHE A 186 -2.07 15.52 17.30
C PHE A 186 -0.57 15.59 16.93
N LEU A 187 -0.19 16.50 16.03
CA LEU A 187 1.22 16.71 15.67
C LEU A 187 2.05 17.27 16.82
N VAL A 188 1.51 18.24 17.57
CA VAL A 188 2.19 18.81 18.77
C VAL A 188 2.35 17.73 19.84
N TRP A 189 1.30 16.94 20.10
CA TRP A 189 1.35 15.79 21.02
C TRP A 189 2.40 14.77 20.60
N GLY A 190 2.42 14.38 19.30
CA GLY A 190 3.43 13.48 18.76
C GLY A 190 4.85 14.01 18.87
N LEU A 191 5.08 15.31 18.60
CA LEU A 191 6.37 15.97 18.78
C LEU A 191 6.79 15.95 20.26
N SER A 192 5.88 16.24 21.20
CA SER A 192 6.19 16.24 22.63
C SER A 192 6.60 14.84 23.13
N ILE A 193 5.94 13.78 22.61
CA ILE A 193 6.33 12.40 22.90
C ILE A 193 7.74 12.10 22.38
N LEU A 194 8.04 12.46 21.11
CA LEU A 194 9.35 12.23 20.52
C LEU A 194 10.47 12.97 21.25
N GLU A 195 10.19 14.18 21.75
CA GLU A 195 11.11 14.96 22.59
C GLU A 195 11.28 14.34 23.98
N LYS A 196 10.18 13.91 24.63
CA LYS A 196 10.20 13.23 25.93
C LYS A 196 11.02 11.95 25.90
N PHE A 197 10.90 11.16 24.85
CA PHE A 197 11.73 9.95 24.67
C PHE A 197 13.13 10.23 24.12
N ARG A 198 13.56 11.50 24.02
CA ARG A 198 14.87 11.92 23.50
C ARG A 198 15.19 11.40 22.10
N ILE A 199 14.17 11.02 21.32
CA ILE A 199 14.31 10.62 19.92
C ILE A 199 14.64 11.85 19.07
N LEU A 200 14.03 12.99 19.40
CA LEU A 200 14.32 14.30 18.81
C LEU A 200 14.87 15.25 19.89
N ARG A 201 15.92 16.01 19.53
CA ARG A 201 16.41 17.11 20.38
C ARG A 201 15.44 18.28 20.27
N HIS A 202 15.12 18.91 21.41
CA HIS A 202 14.36 20.16 21.42
C HIS A 202 15.08 21.24 20.60
N LYS A 203 14.36 21.88 19.65
CA LYS A 203 14.88 23.01 18.86
C LYS A 203 13.88 24.16 18.96
N GLU A 204 14.35 25.29 19.44
CA GLU A 204 13.60 26.55 19.38
C GLU A 204 13.19 26.87 17.94
N GLY A 205 11.97 27.36 17.75
CA GLY A 205 11.40 27.66 16.42
C GLY A 205 10.78 26.46 15.65
N ARG A 206 10.84 25.23 16.18
CA ARG A 206 10.15 24.08 15.54
C ARG A 206 8.65 24.24 15.58
N LEU A 207 8.08 24.73 16.68
CA LEU A 207 6.66 25.02 16.82
C LEU A 207 6.21 26.07 15.80
N LYS A 208 6.97 27.18 15.63
CA LYS A 208 6.66 28.20 14.63
C LYS A 208 6.66 27.64 13.21
N LYS A 209 7.67 26.82 12.85
CA LYS A 209 7.68 26.13 11.53
C LYS A 209 6.52 25.16 11.36
N LEU A 210 6.05 24.55 12.44
CA LEU A 210 4.86 23.71 12.41
C LEU A 210 3.61 24.57 12.14
N GLU A 211 3.48 25.72 12.81
CA GLU A 211 2.36 26.65 12.62
C GLU A 211 2.30 27.19 11.19
N ASP A 212 3.42 27.66 10.64
CA ASP A 212 3.51 28.10 9.24
C ASP A 212 3.12 26.95 8.25
N SER A 213 3.46 25.71 8.61
CA SER A 213 3.09 24.53 7.82
C SER A 213 1.60 24.19 7.93
N MET A 214 0.97 24.49 9.07
CA MET A 214 -0.44 24.20 9.29
C MET A 214 -1.38 25.11 8.49
N ASP A 215 -0.97 26.34 8.18
CA ASP A 215 -1.76 27.20 7.30
C ASP A 215 -1.81 26.62 5.88
N THR A 216 -0.67 26.22 5.32
CA THR A 216 -0.63 25.54 4.02
C THR A 216 -1.43 24.23 4.01
N TYR A 217 -1.36 23.46 5.11
CA TYR A 217 -2.14 22.22 5.28
C TYR A 217 -3.63 22.52 5.24
N ARG A 218 -4.10 23.51 6.01
CA ARG A 218 -5.50 23.94 6.08
C ARG A 218 -6.02 24.39 4.72
N ASP A 219 -5.24 25.19 4.00
CA ASP A 219 -5.63 25.71 2.68
C ASP A 219 -5.75 24.58 1.65
N THR A 220 -4.83 23.60 1.69
CA THR A 220 -4.89 22.42 0.82
C THR A 220 -6.11 21.55 1.14
N ALA A 221 -6.40 21.32 2.42
CA ALA A 221 -7.57 20.56 2.86
C ALA A 221 -8.89 21.28 2.51
N ALA A 222 -8.95 22.62 2.68
CA ALA A 222 -10.09 23.45 2.33
C ALA A 222 -10.36 23.41 0.82
N TYR A 223 -9.30 23.48 0.00
CA TYR A 223 -9.42 23.31 -1.45
C TYR A 223 -10.13 21.98 -1.81
N LEU A 224 -9.68 20.87 -1.25
CA LEU A 224 -10.27 19.56 -1.54
C LEU A 224 -11.72 19.45 -1.05
N LYS A 225 -12.05 20.08 0.07
CA LYS A 225 -13.43 20.15 0.58
C LYS A 225 -14.37 20.90 -0.38
N THR A 226 -13.87 21.94 -1.05
CA THR A 226 -14.67 22.74 -2.03
C THR A 226 -14.71 22.10 -3.42
N HIS A 227 -13.90 21.07 -3.69
CA HIS A 227 -13.82 20.39 -4.97
C HIS A 227 -14.20 18.89 -4.88
N PRO A 228 -15.44 18.55 -4.50
CA PRO A 228 -15.84 17.15 -4.26
C PRO A 228 -15.71 16.26 -5.51
N ARG A 229 -15.82 16.84 -6.71
CA ARG A 229 -15.61 16.11 -7.98
C ARG A 229 -14.20 15.52 -8.07
N VAL A 230 -13.19 16.20 -7.53
CA VAL A 230 -11.82 15.68 -7.48
C VAL A 230 -11.77 14.41 -6.64
N ILE A 231 -12.38 14.45 -5.44
CA ILE A 231 -12.41 13.30 -4.52
C ILE A 231 -13.18 12.13 -5.15
N VAL A 232 -14.34 12.37 -5.75
CA VAL A 232 -15.14 11.32 -6.42
C VAL A 232 -14.35 10.65 -7.55
N ASN A 233 -13.67 11.43 -8.38
CA ASN A 233 -12.84 10.89 -9.46
C ASN A 233 -11.69 10.05 -8.92
N ILE A 234 -11.05 10.47 -7.82
CA ILE A 234 -9.98 9.71 -7.17
C ILE A 234 -10.52 8.39 -6.62
N ILE A 235 -11.68 8.40 -5.96
CA ILE A 235 -12.32 7.18 -5.47
C ILE A 235 -12.60 6.22 -6.62
N ALA A 236 -13.12 6.71 -7.76
CA ALA A 236 -13.38 5.89 -8.93
C ALA A 236 -12.10 5.26 -9.51
N ILE A 237 -11.02 6.06 -9.66
CA ILE A 237 -9.72 5.55 -10.13
C ILE A 237 -9.16 4.52 -9.15
N THR A 238 -9.21 4.80 -7.84
CA THR A 238 -8.75 3.88 -6.79
C THR A 238 -9.56 2.59 -6.80
N PHE A 239 -10.87 2.66 -7.01
CA PHE A 239 -11.72 1.47 -7.10
C PHE A 239 -11.27 0.56 -8.25
N VAL A 240 -11.11 1.11 -9.45
CA VAL A 240 -10.64 0.34 -10.62
C VAL A 240 -9.24 -0.23 -10.38
N GLN A 241 -8.34 0.56 -9.82
CA GLN A 241 -6.98 0.16 -9.46
C GLN A 241 -6.98 -1.04 -8.48
N ARG A 242 -7.81 -1.00 -7.44
CA ARG A 242 -7.91 -2.10 -6.46
C ARG A 242 -8.55 -3.35 -7.04
N MET A 243 -9.62 -3.20 -7.84
CA MET A 243 -10.23 -4.34 -8.53
C MET A 243 -9.25 -5.03 -9.47
N ALA A 244 -8.40 -4.27 -10.18
CA ALA A 244 -7.35 -4.82 -11.01
C ALA A 244 -6.35 -5.67 -10.20
N MET A 245 -5.94 -5.19 -9.01
CA MET A 245 -5.04 -5.94 -8.14
C MET A 245 -5.67 -7.23 -7.60
N PHE A 246 -6.96 -7.20 -7.22
CA PHE A 246 -7.68 -8.39 -6.78
C PHE A 246 -7.87 -9.41 -7.91
N ALA A 247 -7.98 -8.95 -9.15
CA ALA A 247 -8.12 -9.82 -10.31
C ALA A 247 -6.83 -10.60 -10.65
N VAL A 248 -5.66 -10.24 -10.12
CA VAL A 248 -4.40 -10.98 -10.38
C VAL A 248 -4.54 -12.45 -10.05
N THR A 249 -5.17 -12.79 -8.91
CA THR A 249 -5.40 -14.19 -8.50
C THR A 249 -6.29 -14.95 -9.47
N TRP A 250 -7.25 -14.29 -10.14
CA TRP A 250 -8.03 -14.89 -11.20
C TRP A 250 -7.18 -15.31 -12.41
N PHE A 251 -6.22 -14.48 -12.78
CA PHE A 251 -5.30 -14.84 -13.88
C PHE A 251 -4.42 -16.03 -13.51
N VAL A 252 -4.00 -16.16 -12.26
CA VAL A 252 -3.31 -17.34 -11.75
C VAL A 252 -4.21 -18.59 -11.78
N TYR A 253 -5.46 -18.44 -11.35
CA TYR A 253 -6.46 -19.51 -11.42
C TYR A 253 -6.63 -20.04 -12.86
N LYS A 254 -6.67 -19.13 -13.85
CA LYS A 254 -6.74 -19.47 -15.26
C LYS A 254 -5.44 -20.06 -15.81
N ALA A 255 -4.28 -19.63 -15.30
CA ALA A 255 -3.00 -20.17 -15.70
C ALA A 255 -2.85 -21.66 -15.37
N PHE A 256 -3.53 -22.14 -14.35
CA PHE A 256 -3.63 -23.56 -14.02
C PHE A 256 -4.78 -24.30 -14.75
N SER A 257 -5.40 -23.66 -15.76
CA SER A 257 -6.53 -24.23 -16.52
C SER A 257 -7.74 -24.63 -15.66
N LEU A 258 -7.84 -24.06 -14.46
CA LEU A 258 -8.93 -24.35 -13.54
C LEU A 258 -10.26 -23.76 -14.06
N SER A 259 -11.37 -24.47 -13.77
CA SER A 259 -12.73 -24.11 -14.12
C SER A 259 -13.68 -24.44 -12.96
N GLY A 260 -14.87 -23.89 -12.98
CA GLY A 260 -15.88 -24.17 -11.92
C GLY A 260 -16.08 -23.00 -10.94
N THR A 261 -15.08 -22.17 -10.69
CA THR A 261 -15.23 -20.96 -9.85
C THR A 261 -15.32 -19.71 -10.72
N GLY A 262 -16.29 -18.83 -10.42
CA GLY A 262 -16.52 -17.60 -11.20
C GLY A 262 -15.47 -16.52 -10.92
N PHE A 263 -15.30 -15.59 -11.86
CA PHE A 263 -14.39 -14.44 -11.74
C PHE A 263 -14.63 -13.62 -10.47
N TRP A 264 -15.87 -13.28 -10.20
CA TRP A 264 -16.25 -12.47 -9.05
C TRP A 264 -15.98 -13.16 -7.71
N THR A 265 -16.15 -14.50 -7.67
CA THR A 265 -15.85 -15.29 -6.47
C THR A 265 -14.36 -15.18 -6.12
N VAL A 266 -13.47 -15.45 -7.08
CA VAL A 266 -12.02 -15.36 -6.86
C VAL A 266 -11.61 -13.94 -6.49
N LEU A 267 -12.17 -12.93 -7.17
CA LEU A 267 -11.88 -11.52 -6.91
C LEU A 267 -12.28 -11.12 -5.48
N PHE A 268 -13.49 -11.48 -5.03
CA PHE A 268 -13.94 -11.13 -3.69
C PHE A 268 -13.21 -11.92 -2.59
N LEU A 269 -12.82 -13.17 -2.82
CA LEU A 269 -11.97 -13.93 -1.90
C LEU A 269 -10.61 -13.22 -1.71
N GLN A 270 -10.00 -12.76 -2.80
CA GLN A 270 -8.76 -11.99 -2.73
C GLN A 270 -8.96 -10.63 -2.04
N ALA A 271 -10.08 -9.97 -2.27
CA ALA A 271 -10.43 -8.74 -1.58
C ALA A 271 -10.59 -8.94 -0.07
N VAL A 272 -11.21 -10.04 0.36
CA VAL A 272 -11.34 -10.40 1.79
C VAL A 272 -9.97 -10.56 2.45
N ILE A 273 -9.02 -11.24 1.80
CA ILE A 273 -7.65 -11.33 2.32
C ILE A 273 -7.09 -9.92 2.51
N SER A 274 -7.21 -9.06 1.48
CA SER A 274 -6.69 -7.69 1.56
C SER A 274 -7.34 -6.89 2.70
N VAL A 275 -8.67 -6.96 2.87
CA VAL A 275 -9.39 -6.31 3.98
C VAL A 275 -8.87 -6.79 5.33
N SER A 276 -8.61 -8.10 5.45
CA SER A 276 -8.19 -8.74 6.70
C SER A 276 -6.78 -8.35 7.12
N VAL A 277 -5.83 -8.17 6.16
CA VAL A 277 -4.40 -8.03 6.48
C VAL A 277 -3.85 -6.61 6.34
N ASP A 278 -4.55 -5.70 5.65
CA ASP A 278 -4.05 -4.38 5.25
C ASP A 278 -3.52 -3.53 6.43
N MET A 279 -4.14 -3.65 7.61
CA MET A 279 -3.77 -2.90 8.82
C MET A 279 -2.86 -3.66 9.79
N LEU A 280 -2.54 -4.93 9.51
CA LEU A 280 -1.72 -5.74 10.41
C LEU A 280 -0.25 -5.28 10.37
N PRO A 281 0.48 -5.34 11.50
CA PRO A 281 1.83 -4.80 11.63
C PRO A 281 2.91 -5.70 11.03
N LEU A 282 2.63 -6.32 9.88
CA LEU A 282 3.54 -7.19 9.14
C LEU A 282 3.80 -6.63 7.74
N PRO A 283 5.06 -6.63 7.26
CA PRO A 283 5.38 -6.21 5.91
C PRO A 283 4.63 -7.06 4.87
N GLY A 284 3.82 -6.41 4.02
CA GLY A 284 3.01 -7.11 3.02
C GLY A 284 2.04 -8.15 3.56
N GLY A 285 1.74 -8.14 4.88
CA GLY A 285 0.90 -9.14 5.54
C GLY A 285 1.51 -10.55 5.57
N MET A 286 2.84 -10.67 5.43
CA MET A 286 3.54 -11.96 5.38
C MET A 286 3.17 -12.88 6.53
N GLY A 287 3.01 -14.17 6.24
CA GLY A 287 2.56 -15.20 7.16
C GLY A 287 1.03 -15.27 7.22
N ILE A 288 0.36 -14.20 7.60
CA ILE A 288 -1.11 -14.19 7.74
C ILE A 288 -1.79 -14.22 6.37
N SER A 289 -1.29 -13.48 5.40
CA SER A 289 -1.83 -13.44 4.04
C SER A 289 -1.79 -14.81 3.37
N GLU A 290 -0.69 -15.54 3.54
CA GLU A 290 -0.48 -16.88 3.04
C GLU A 290 -1.41 -17.89 3.74
N THR A 291 -1.49 -17.82 5.07
CA THR A 291 -2.39 -18.68 5.84
C THR A 291 -3.86 -18.46 5.46
N LEU A 292 -4.28 -17.18 5.32
CA LEU A 292 -5.64 -16.87 4.87
C LEU A 292 -5.89 -17.36 3.44
N PHE A 293 -4.91 -17.24 2.54
CA PHE A 293 -5.03 -17.79 1.19
C PHE A 293 -5.23 -19.29 1.22
N LEU A 294 -4.39 -20.01 1.95
CA LEU A 294 -4.49 -21.47 2.08
C LEU A 294 -5.83 -21.90 2.68
N THR A 295 -6.38 -21.14 3.61
CA THR A 295 -7.68 -21.44 4.21
C THR A 295 -8.84 -21.16 3.24
N ILE A 296 -8.87 -19.96 2.63
CA ILE A 296 -10.00 -19.47 1.85
C ILE A 296 -10.08 -20.13 0.47
N PHE A 297 -8.93 -20.33 -0.17
CA PHE A 297 -8.86 -20.83 -1.54
C PHE A 297 -8.77 -22.36 -1.67
N THR A 298 -8.79 -23.10 -0.56
CA THR A 298 -8.83 -24.59 -0.58
C THR A 298 -9.90 -25.14 -1.53
N PRO A 299 -11.19 -24.72 -1.47
CA PRO A 299 -12.21 -25.25 -2.37
C PRO A 299 -12.08 -24.76 -3.82
N VAL A 300 -11.24 -23.73 -4.08
CA VAL A 300 -11.05 -23.13 -5.39
C VAL A 300 -9.90 -23.76 -6.15
N PHE A 301 -8.74 -23.95 -5.50
CA PHE A 301 -7.52 -24.46 -6.13
C PHE A 301 -7.31 -25.98 -5.91
N GLY A 302 -7.94 -26.59 -4.91
CA GLY A 302 -7.79 -28.02 -4.61
C GLY A 302 -6.32 -28.40 -4.41
N THR A 303 -5.85 -29.40 -5.17
CA THR A 303 -4.44 -29.86 -5.11
C THR A 303 -3.42 -28.83 -5.60
N LEU A 304 -3.83 -27.81 -6.32
CA LEU A 304 -2.99 -26.71 -6.80
C LEU A 304 -3.00 -25.49 -5.85
N LEU A 305 -3.47 -25.67 -4.61
CA LEU A 305 -3.62 -24.59 -3.64
C LEU A 305 -2.29 -23.90 -3.32
N LEU A 306 -1.25 -24.66 -3.00
CA LEU A 306 0.06 -24.13 -2.65
C LEU A 306 0.76 -23.50 -3.87
N PRO A 307 0.84 -24.12 -5.06
CA PRO A 307 1.32 -23.47 -6.28
C PRO A 307 0.51 -22.20 -6.62
N GLY A 308 -0.81 -22.22 -6.44
CA GLY A 308 -1.70 -21.08 -6.66
C GLY A 308 -1.39 -19.91 -5.73
N MET A 309 -1.17 -20.19 -4.45
CA MET A 309 -0.75 -19.20 -3.47
C MET A 309 0.60 -18.58 -3.83
N VAL A 310 1.60 -19.42 -4.16
CA VAL A 310 2.95 -18.96 -4.51
C VAL A 310 2.94 -18.06 -5.75
N LEU A 311 2.20 -18.45 -6.81
CA LEU A 311 2.08 -17.63 -8.01
C LEU A 311 1.26 -16.36 -7.78
N SER A 312 0.18 -16.41 -7.00
CA SER A 312 -0.63 -15.23 -6.69
C SER A 312 0.17 -14.20 -5.89
N ARG A 313 0.94 -14.65 -4.90
CA ARG A 313 1.86 -13.81 -4.14
C ARG A 313 3.05 -13.36 -5.00
N GLY A 314 3.56 -14.26 -5.83
CA GLY A 314 4.67 -14.00 -6.77
C GLY A 314 4.34 -12.84 -7.72
N LEU A 315 3.19 -12.88 -8.37
CA LEU A 315 2.75 -11.81 -9.25
C LEU A 315 2.32 -10.56 -8.46
N GLY A 316 1.42 -10.72 -7.50
CA GLY A 316 0.85 -9.60 -6.75
C GLY A 316 1.91 -8.86 -5.93
N TYR A 317 2.38 -9.48 -4.86
CA TYR A 317 3.28 -8.82 -3.91
C TYR A 317 4.72 -8.70 -4.40
N TYR A 318 5.35 -9.81 -4.86
CA TYR A 318 6.74 -9.75 -5.30
C TYR A 318 6.88 -9.06 -6.66
N GLY A 319 5.89 -9.15 -7.56
CA GLY A 319 5.85 -8.39 -8.80
C GLY A 319 5.77 -6.88 -8.53
N GLU A 320 4.90 -6.46 -7.61
CA GLU A 320 4.81 -5.06 -7.17
C GLU A 320 6.14 -4.57 -6.56
N LEU A 321 6.73 -5.37 -5.66
CA LEU A 321 8.02 -5.06 -5.03
C LEU A 321 9.13 -4.89 -6.06
N LEU A 322 9.27 -5.81 -7.02
CA LEU A 322 10.34 -5.77 -8.03
C LEU A 322 10.17 -4.60 -8.99
N ILE A 323 8.96 -4.38 -9.52
CA ILE A 323 8.68 -3.25 -10.41
C ILE A 323 8.94 -1.93 -9.67
N SER A 324 8.42 -1.79 -8.46
CA SER A 324 8.58 -0.58 -7.67
C SER A 324 10.03 -0.36 -7.22
N ALA A 325 10.79 -1.41 -6.90
CA ALA A 325 12.22 -1.33 -6.61
C ALA A 325 13.03 -0.78 -7.78
N LEU A 326 12.80 -1.32 -8.99
CA LEU A 326 13.48 -0.86 -10.22
C LEU A 326 13.27 0.64 -10.44
N PHE A 327 12.01 1.11 -10.35
CA PHE A 327 11.71 2.52 -10.55
C PHE A 327 12.09 3.40 -9.35
N THR A 328 12.24 2.84 -8.16
CA THR A 328 12.83 3.55 -7.01
C THR A 328 14.32 3.83 -7.23
N ILE A 329 15.06 2.90 -7.84
CA ILE A 329 16.45 3.16 -8.25
C ILE A 329 16.50 4.29 -9.28
N VAL A 330 15.63 4.28 -10.29
CA VAL A 330 15.50 5.37 -11.26
C VAL A 330 15.17 6.70 -10.58
N ALA A 331 14.24 6.70 -9.60
CA ALA A 331 13.89 7.88 -8.82
C ALA A 331 15.11 8.42 -8.04
N GLN A 332 15.91 7.53 -7.44
CA GLN A 332 17.13 7.94 -6.73
C GLN A 332 18.15 8.59 -7.68
N LEU A 333 18.31 8.06 -8.87
CA LEU A 333 19.27 8.60 -9.86
C LEU A 333 18.79 9.93 -10.47
N THR A 334 17.47 10.10 -10.69
CA THR A 334 16.92 11.26 -11.42
C THR A 334 16.43 12.38 -10.50
N ILE A 335 15.96 12.06 -9.32
CA ILE A 335 15.41 13.00 -8.34
C ILE A 335 16.34 13.10 -7.12
N GLY A 336 16.90 11.95 -6.70
CA GLY A 336 17.72 11.84 -5.50
C GLY A 336 19.00 12.66 -5.56
N GLN A 337 19.63 12.80 -6.71
CA GLN A 337 20.91 13.49 -6.91
C GLN A 337 20.77 14.99 -7.24
N GLY A 338 19.55 15.51 -7.44
CA GLY A 338 19.31 16.89 -7.91
C GLY A 338 19.67 18.02 -6.96
N HIS A 339 20.10 17.76 -5.74
CA HIS A 339 20.52 18.80 -4.76
C HIS A 339 22.03 19.02 -4.68
N GLY A 340 22.84 18.34 -5.48
CA GLY A 340 24.30 18.48 -5.46
C GLY A 340 24.84 19.48 -6.49
N LYS A 341 24.04 19.95 -7.44
CA LYS A 341 24.51 20.88 -8.49
C LYS A 341 24.14 22.36 -8.26
N ASP A 342 23.01 22.63 -7.59
CA ASP A 342 22.57 24.03 -7.42
C ASP A 342 23.26 24.79 -6.28
N ASN A 343 24.02 24.11 -5.39
CA ASN A 343 24.76 24.75 -4.29
C ASN A 343 26.22 25.08 -4.64
N LYS A 344 26.70 24.81 -5.86
CA LYS A 344 28.07 25.19 -6.26
C LYS A 344 28.14 26.47 -7.11
N GLU A 345 26.99 26.95 -7.64
CA GLU A 345 26.96 28.18 -8.45
C GLU A 345 26.55 29.45 -7.68
N SER A 346 26.30 29.37 -6.37
CA SER A 346 25.96 30.54 -5.55
C SER A 346 27.07 31.03 -4.64
N TYR A 347 28.31 30.58 -4.84
CA TYR A 347 29.52 31.02 -4.09
C TYR A 347 30.72 31.29 -5.01
N GLU A 348 30.50 31.71 -6.27
CA GLU A 348 31.52 32.37 -7.07
C GLU A 348 31.12 33.81 -7.42
#